data_30207370d66982dba0d7c0613c9fd931
#
_entry.id   30207370d66982dba0d7c0613c9fd931
#
_cell.length_a   1.000
_cell.length_b   1.000
_cell.length_c   1.000
_cell.angle_alpha   90.00
_cell.angle_beta   90.00
_cell.angle_gamma   90.00
#
_symmetry.space_group_name_H-M   'P 1'
#
loop_
_entity.id
_entity.type
_entity.pdbx_description
1 polymer ?
#
loop_
_entity_poly.entity_id
_entity_poly.type
_entity_poly.pdbx_seq_one_letter_code
_entity_poly.pdbx_strand_id
1 'polypeptide(L)'
;MIGALPGLMPSAGAADPVVVTVATHNLEPFVMTRDGIKSGFTIELLEAVAERENVTLEYVDVANVAEQLRAVTDGRVDAAATAISITAERTKDYDFSQPILNSGLQIMVPTTQLQRSTPTLSEFLGLLFSKMMLVWLVAGLLISVIPAHIIWLSERKHGNSMVPKAYLPGVFRSFGWSLGMLAGQPDDVPKHTLTRVLAVLWAFVGIIFVAFYTATLTANLTVEKFDAQINSPADLLGKRVCTVAETEPAQYLNSIGVSAQGAAQIEDCYAALRGGKLDAIVFDAPVLRFYANHEGSGVGQIVGTIFEPEDYGVAFPNGSEMRKQFNRGLLSVREDGTYELIKQKWFGSDDSG
;
A
#
# COMPACT_ATOMS: atom_id res chain seq x y z
N MET A 1 -38.06 -34.23 -74.77
CA MET A 1 -37.82 -33.22 -73.77
C MET A 1 -37.32 -33.97 -72.53
N ILE A 2 -36.02 -33.96 -72.24
CA ILE A 2 -35.41 -34.61 -71.10
C ILE A 2 -35.13 -33.51 -70.13
N GLY A 3 -35.88 -33.52 -68.99
CA GLY A 3 -35.69 -32.56 -67.92
C GLY A 3 -34.45 -32.95 -67.05
N ALA A 4 -33.48 -32.07 -66.96
CA ALA A 4 -32.33 -32.18 -66.10
C ALA A 4 -32.76 -31.86 -64.65
N LEU A 5 -32.54 -32.79 -63.75
CA LEU A 5 -32.63 -32.60 -62.31
C LEU A 5 -31.47 -31.70 -61.82
N PRO A 6 -31.71 -30.69 -60.96
CA PRO A 6 -30.63 -29.95 -60.37
C PRO A 6 -29.92 -30.80 -59.30
N GLY A 7 -28.60 -30.98 -59.45
CA GLY A 7 -27.75 -31.68 -58.50
C GLY A 7 -27.75 -30.96 -57.15
N LEU A 8 -28.00 -31.72 -56.08
CA LEU A 8 -27.73 -31.32 -54.73
C LEU A 8 -26.22 -31.06 -54.57
N MET A 9 -25.82 -29.81 -54.30
CA MET A 9 -24.49 -29.52 -53.85
C MET A 9 -24.32 -30.11 -52.43
N PRO A 10 -23.21 -30.80 -52.11
CA PRO A 10 -22.97 -31.22 -50.77
C PRO A 10 -22.81 -29.98 -49.86
N SER A 11 -23.55 -29.94 -48.78
CA SER A 11 -23.36 -28.99 -47.69
C SER A 11 -21.90 -29.10 -47.22
N ALA A 12 -21.16 -28.00 -47.26
CA ALA A 12 -19.85 -27.94 -46.65
C ALA A 12 -20.03 -28.30 -45.16
N GLY A 13 -19.54 -29.47 -44.77
CA GLY A 13 -19.52 -29.87 -43.36
C GLY A 13 -18.78 -28.82 -42.58
N ALA A 14 -19.41 -28.31 -41.51
CA ALA A 14 -18.71 -27.50 -40.52
C ALA A 14 -17.52 -28.35 -40.04
N ALA A 15 -16.29 -27.84 -40.19
CA ALA A 15 -15.11 -28.50 -39.63
C ALA A 15 -15.33 -28.61 -38.12
N ASP A 16 -15.00 -29.76 -37.56
CA ASP A 16 -15.04 -29.92 -36.09
C ASP A 16 -14.22 -28.80 -35.44
N PRO A 17 -14.71 -28.20 -34.35
CA PRO A 17 -14.00 -27.10 -33.70
C PRO A 17 -12.63 -27.59 -33.22
N VAL A 18 -11.61 -26.77 -33.47
CA VAL A 18 -10.24 -27.04 -32.97
C VAL A 18 -10.26 -26.95 -31.44
N VAL A 19 -9.81 -28.00 -30.76
CA VAL A 19 -9.67 -28.01 -29.34
C VAL A 19 -8.31 -27.41 -28.97
N VAL A 20 -8.31 -26.43 -28.07
CA VAL A 20 -7.10 -25.78 -27.56
C VAL A 20 -7.00 -26.01 -26.05
N THR A 21 -5.88 -26.55 -25.62
CA THR A 21 -5.61 -26.82 -24.20
C THR A 21 -4.91 -25.63 -23.55
N VAL A 22 -5.45 -25.12 -22.43
CA VAL A 22 -4.92 -23.92 -21.74
C VAL A 22 -4.59 -24.26 -20.30
N ALA A 23 -3.32 -24.09 -19.91
CA ALA A 23 -2.91 -24.20 -18.51
C ALA A 23 -3.38 -22.99 -17.72
N THR A 24 -4.05 -23.24 -16.60
CA THR A 24 -4.53 -22.22 -15.68
C THR A 24 -4.16 -22.58 -14.24
N HIS A 25 -4.03 -21.57 -13.36
CA HIS A 25 -3.97 -21.79 -11.90
C HIS A 25 -4.96 -20.87 -11.20
N ASN A 26 -5.37 -21.26 -10.01
CA ASN A 26 -6.32 -20.46 -9.25
C ASN A 26 -5.67 -19.17 -8.77
N LEU A 27 -6.20 -18.01 -9.20
CA LEU A 27 -5.77 -16.67 -8.79
C LEU A 27 -6.93 -15.70 -8.98
N GLU A 28 -7.63 -15.41 -7.90
CA GLU A 28 -8.77 -14.49 -7.94
C GLU A 28 -8.33 -13.03 -8.19
N PRO A 29 -9.01 -12.27 -9.04
CA PRO A 29 -10.25 -12.54 -9.77
C PRO A 29 -10.03 -13.07 -11.20
N PHE A 30 -8.83 -13.46 -11.59
CA PHE A 30 -8.50 -13.89 -12.96
C PHE A 30 -9.04 -15.29 -13.27
N VAL A 31 -8.76 -16.23 -12.39
CA VAL A 31 -9.24 -17.62 -12.48
C VAL A 31 -9.69 -18.08 -11.11
N MET A 32 -10.92 -18.51 -11.02
CA MET A 32 -11.52 -19.09 -9.82
C MET A 32 -12.18 -20.41 -10.17
N THR A 33 -12.03 -21.41 -9.30
CA THR A 33 -12.73 -22.69 -9.44
C THR A 33 -13.67 -22.88 -8.26
N ARG A 34 -14.98 -22.87 -8.49
CA ARG A 34 -16.01 -23.11 -7.47
C ARG A 34 -16.91 -24.24 -7.96
N ASP A 35 -17.06 -25.25 -7.14
CA ASP A 35 -17.88 -26.44 -7.46
C ASP A 35 -17.51 -27.11 -8.82
N GLY A 36 -16.23 -27.07 -9.18
CA GLY A 36 -15.74 -27.58 -10.46
C GLY A 36 -15.97 -26.71 -11.68
N ILE A 37 -16.62 -25.54 -11.49
CA ILE A 37 -16.86 -24.56 -12.57
C ILE A 37 -15.78 -23.49 -12.50
N LYS A 38 -15.12 -23.25 -13.64
CA LYS A 38 -14.17 -22.15 -13.78
C LYS A 38 -14.88 -20.86 -14.13
N SER A 39 -14.42 -19.77 -13.51
CA SER A 39 -14.88 -18.41 -13.79
C SER A 39 -13.73 -17.43 -13.53
N GLY A 40 -13.93 -16.15 -13.83
CA GLY A 40 -12.93 -15.12 -13.64
C GLY A 40 -12.70 -14.31 -14.90
N PHE A 41 -11.99 -13.19 -14.75
CA PHE A 41 -11.73 -12.29 -15.87
C PHE A 41 -11.07 -13.00 -17.05
N THR A 42 -10.00 -13.77 -16.77
CA THR A 42 -9.26 -14.47 -17.85
C THR A 42 -10.10 -15.57 -18.49
N ILE A 43 -10.87 -16.32 -17.71
CA ILE A 43 -11.73 -17.38 -18.23
C ILE A 43 -12.78 -16.79 -19.18
N GLU A 44 -13.52 -15.78 -18.74
CA GLU A 44 -14.56 -15.15 -19.56
C GLU A 44 -14.00 -14.49 -20.83
N LEU A 45 -12.82 -13.89 -20.72
CA LEU A 45 -12.15 -13.31 -21.89
C LEU A 45 -11.71 -14.39 -22.89
N LEU A 46 -11.11 -15.49 -22.41
CA LEU A 46 -10.72 -16.61 -23.27
C LEU A 46 -11.92 -17.25 -23.96
N GLU A 47 -13.02 -17.45 -23.25
CA GLU A 47 -14.26 -17.99 -23.80
C GLU A 47 -14.86 -17.07 -24.89
N ALA A 48 -14.87 -15.75 -24.62
CA ALA A 48 -15.32 -14.77 -25.61
C ALA A 48 -14.45 -14.78 -26.89
N VAL A 49 -13.12 -14.89 -26.74
CA VAL A 49 -12.21 -15.03 -27.88
C VAL A 49 -12.41 -16.34 -28.63
N ALA A 50 -12.57 -17.44 -27.91
CA ALA A 50 -12.77 -18.78 -28.45
C ALA A 50 -14.06 -18.85 -29.28
N GLU A 51 -15.14 -18.22 -28.83
CA GLU A 51 -16.40 -18.11 -29.56
C GLU A 51 -16.21 -17.38 -30.90
N ARG A 52 -15.45 -16.27 -30.91
CA ARG A 52 -15.15 -15.52 -32.16
C ARG A 52 -14.32 -16.31 -33.18
N GLU A 53 -13.45 -17.16 -32.69
CA GLU A 53 -12.53 -17.95 -33.51
C GLU A 53 -13.00 -19.39 -33.77
N ASN A 54 -14.19 -19.76 -33.32
CA ASN A 54 -14.78 -21.11 -33.44
C ASN A 54 -13.83 -22.20 -32.89
N VAL A 55 -13.30 -21.97 -31.66
CA VAL A 55 -12.38 -22.85 -30.95
C VAL A 55 -13.06 -23.36 -29.69
N THR A 56 -12.78 -24.60 -29.30
CA THR A 56 -13.18 -25.17 -28.01
C THR A 56 -11.99 -25.15 -27.04
N LEU A 57 -12.20 -24.67 -25.81
CA LEU A 57 -11.15 -24.61 -24.81
C LEU A 57 -11.26 -25.77 -23.83
N GLU A 58 -10.10 -26.39 -23.53
CA GLU A 58 -9.94 -27.32 -22.43
C GLU A 58 -8.93 -26.76 -21.42
N TYR A 59 -9.31 -26.70 -20.16
CA TYR A 59 -8.45 -26.12 -19.11
C TYR A 59 -7.72 -27.21 -18.35
N VAL A 60 -6.40 -27.02 -18.18
CA VAL A 60 -5.52 -27.85 -17.38
C VAL A 60 -5.08 -27.08 -16.14
N ASP A 61 -5.45 -27.57 -14.95
CA ASP A 61 -5.04 -26.93 -13.68
C ASP A 61 -3.60 -27.28 -13.34
N VAL A 62 -2.83 -26.24 -12.98
CA VAL A 62 -1.46 -26.35 -12.51
C VAL A 62 -1.29 -25.53 -11.22
N ALA A 63 -0.16 -25.68 -10.52
CA ALA A 63 0.00 -25.10 -9.19
C ALA A 63 0.27 -23.58 -9.21
N ASN A 64 1.01 -23.07 -10.21
CA ASN A 64 1.48 -21.69 -10.27
C ASN A 64 1.92 -21.29 -11.68
N VAL A 65 2.31 -20.01 -11.84
CA VAL A 65 2.78 -19.43 -13.11
C VAL A 65 4.00 -20.19 -13.68
N ALA A 66 4.94 -20.58 -12.82
CA ALA A 66 6.14 -21.30 -13.29
C ALA A 66 5.76 -22.65 -13.92
N GLU A 67 4.82 -23.37 -13.32
CA GLU A 67 4.33 -24.62 -13.88
C GLU A 67 3.46 -24.42 -15.14
N GLN A 68 2.69 -23.33 -15.22
CA GLN A 68 1.98 -22.95 -16.44
C GLN A 68 2.94 -22.78 -17.63
N LEU A 69 4.00 -22.00 -17.43
CA LEU A 69 5.01 -21.74 -18.45
C LEU A 69 5.77 -23.01 -18.83
N ARG A 70 6.13 -23.86 -17.87
CA ARG A 70 6.74 -25.19 -18.15
C ARG A 70 5.80 -26.09 -18.95
N ALA A 71 4.50 -26.10 -18.64
CA ALA A 71 3.53 -26.90 -19.39
C ALA A 71 3.47 -26.50 -20.89
N VAL A 72 3.64 -25.20 -21.22
CA VAL A 72 3.76 -24.72 -22.59
C VAL A 72 5.07 -25.19 -23.23
N THR A 73 6.21 -25.05 -22.55
CA THR A 73 7.52 -25.47 -23.08
C THR A 73 7.59 -26.97 -23.31
N ASP A 74 6.99 -27.74 -22.41
CA ASP A 74 6.96 -29.23 -22.50
C ASP A 74 5.96 -29.73 -23.55
N GLY A 75 5.19 -28.83 -24.20
CA GLY A 75 4.16 -29.21 -25.16
C GLY A 75 2.98 -29.95 -24.54
N ARG A 76 2.74 -29.82 -23.24
CA ARG A 76 1.61 -30.46 -22.53
C ARG A 76 0.31 -29.67 -22.72
N VAL A 77 0.41 -28.41 -23.08
CA VAL A 77 -0.70 -27.49 -23.37
C VAL A 77 -0.32 -26.59 -24.54
N ASP A 78 -1.33 -26.05 -25.20
CA ASP A 78 -1.17 -25.14 -26.34
C ASP A 78 -0.94 -23.69 -25.91
N ALA A 79 -1.43 -23.32 -24.73
CA ALA A 79 -1.29 -21.98 -24.18
C ALA A 79 -1.32 -21.99 -22.65
N ALA A 80 -0.90 -20.89 -22.05
CA ALA A 80 -1.02 -20.65 -20.62
C ALA A 80 -1.63 -19.27 -20.37
N ALA A 81 -2.62 -19.19 -19.48
CA ALA A 81 -3.31 -17.93 -19.18
C ALA A 81 -3.85 -17.92 -17.75
N THR A 82 -3.49 -16.88 -17.03
CA THR A 82 -4.11 -16.41 -15.78
C THR A 82 -3.86 -14.89 -15.70
N ALA A 83 -2.83 -14.45 -14.96
CA ALA A 83 -2.27 -13.11 -14.97
C ALA A 83 -0.75 -13.26 -15.17
N ILE A 84 -0.33 -13.60 -16.38
CA ILE A 84 1.08 -13.84 -16.67
C ILE A 84 1.69 -12.54 -17.19
N SER A 85 2.60 -11.94 -16.41
CA SER A 85 3.31 -10.71 -16.81
C SER A 85 4.17 -10.97 -18.04
N ILE A 86 4.04 -10.10 -19.03
CA ILE A 86 4.87 -10.08 -20.25
C ILE A 86 6.20 -9.41 -19.90
N THR A 87 7.28 -10.17 -19.79
CA THR A 87 8.60 -9.63 -19.49
C THR A 87 9.60 -9.90 -20.61
N ALA A 88 10.63 -9.06 -20.71
CA ALA A 88 11.70 -9.25 -21.67
C ALA A 88 12.44 -10.58 -21.50
N GLU A 89 12.47 -11.13 -20.28
CA GLU A 89 13.07 -12.44 -20.02
C GLU A 89 12.19 -13.55 -20.57
N ARG A 90 10.89 -13.54 -20.26
CA ARG A 90 9.94 -14.56 -20.71
C ARG A 90 9.72 -14.57 -22.22
N THR A 91 9.83 -13.40 -22.88
CA THR A 91 9.71 -13.32 -24.36
C THR A 91 10.87 -13.97 -25.12
N LYS A 92 11.93 -14.43 -24.46
CA LYS A 92 12.97 -15.25 -25.10
C LYS A 92 12.49 -16.68 -25.37
N ASP A 93 11.64 -17.20 -24.49
CA ASP A 93 11.23 -18.60 -24.47
C ASP A 93 9.76 -18.80 -24.89
N TYR A 94 8.97 -17.72 -24.85
CA TYR A 94 7.53 -17.75 -25.14
C TYR A 94 7.11 -16.61 -26.07
N ASP A 95 6.16 -16.90 -26.96
CA ASP A 95 5.40 -15.89 -27.65
C ASP A 95 4.20 -15.45 -26.81
N PHE A 96 4.01 -14.15 -26.61
CA PHE A 96 2.86 -13.61 -25.88
C PHE A 96 1.80 -13.03 -26.83
N SER A 97 0.55 -13.08 -26.39
CA SER A 97 -0.53 -12.31 -27.00
C SER A 97 -0.28 -10.79 -26.90
N GLN A 98 -1.12 -9.99 -27.54
CA GLN A 98 -1.31 -8.61 -27.09
C GLN A 98 -1.75 -8.60 -25.63
N PRO A 99 -1.42 -7.53 -24.86
CA PRO A 99 -1.82 -7.44 -23.45
C PRO A 99 -3.34 -7.64 -23.31
N ILE A 100 -3.72 -8.51 -22.39
CA ILE A 100 -5.13 -8.74 -22.04
C ILE A 100 -5.60 -7.79 -20.92
N LEU A 101 -4.66 -7.30 -20.10
CA LEU A 101 -4.90 -6.29 -19.07
C LEU A 101 -3.60 -5.57 -18.77
N ASN A 102 -3.68 -4.25 -18.58
CA ASN A 102 -2.58 -3.43 -18.08
C ASN A 102 -2.81 -3.19 -16.58
N SER A 103 -1.81 -3.34 -15.77
CA SER A 103 -1.86 -3.14 -14.34
C SER A 103 -0.46 -2.85 -13.79
N GLY A 104 -0.14 -3.32 -12.61
CA GLY A 104 1.14 -3.22 -11.93
C GLY A 104 1.02 -3.70 -10.51
N LEU A 105 2.05 -3.45 -9.72
CA LEU A 105 2.13 -3.87 -8.34
C LEU A 105 1.49 -2.87 -7.39
N GLN A 106 1.00 -3.36 -6.26
CA GLN A 106 0.47 -2.52 -5.20
C GLN A 106 0.82 -3.10 -3.82
N ILE A 107 0.68 -2.30 -2.79
CA ILE A 107 0.99 -2.67 -1.41
C ILE A 107 -0.31 -2.83 -0.63
N MET A 108 -0.44 -3.91 0.10
CA MET A 108 -1.49 -4.11 1.10
C MET A 108 -0.87 -4.15 2.50
N VAL A 109 -1.47 -3.43 3.45
CA VAL A 109 -1.06 -3.41 4.85
C VAL A 109 -2.21 -3.86 5.76
N PRO A 110 -1.94 -4.33 6.99
CA PRO A 110 -3.01 -4.62 7.94
C PRO A 110 -3.85 -3.38 8.26
N THR A 111 -5.17 -3.50 8.26
CA THR A 111 -6.09 -2.40 8.62
C THR A 111 -5.80 -1.82 10.00
N THR A 112 -5.27 -2.63 10.92
CA THR A 112 -4.87 -2.20 12.27
C THR A 112 -3.74 -1.18 12.30
N GLN A 113 -2.92 -1.08 11.25
CA GLN A 113 -1.87 -0.04 11.16
C GLN A 113 -2.44 1.36 11.01
N LEU A 114 -3.57 1.50 10.34
CA LEU A 114 -4.24 2.80 10.12
C LEU A 114 -5.17 3.20 11.27
N GLN A 115 -5.68 2.23 12.04
CA GLN A 115 -6.52 2.49 13.20
C GLN A 115 -5.77 2.96 14.45
N ARG A 116 -4.43 2.89 14.49
CA ARG A 116 -3.61 3.47 15.56
C ARG A 116 -3.50 4.99 15.46
N SER A 117 -4.61 5.66 15.15
CA SER A 117 -4.64 7.13 14.99
C SER A 117 -4.63 7.91 16.31
N THR A 118 -4.94 7.27 17.44
CA THR A 118 -4.84 7.88 18.78
C THR A 118 -3.73 7.23 19.56
N PRO A 119 -2.72 8.01 20.02
CA PRO A 119 -1.67 7.45 20.87
C PRO A 119 -2.27 6.89 22.16
N THR A 120 -1.81 5.73 22.57
CA THR A 120 -2.14 5.18 23.89
C THR A 120 -1.59 6.09 24.99
N LEU A 121 -2.16 6.03 26.20
CA LEU A 121 -1.66 6.83 27.32
C LEU A 121 -0.17 6.59 27.59
N SER A 122 0.32 5.35 27.42
CA SER A 122 1.73 5.01 27.58
C SER A 122 2.62 5.63 26.49
N GLU A 123 2.18 5.66 25.24
CA GLU A 123 2.89 6.33 24.14
C GLU A 123 2.90 7.84 24.35
N PHE A 124 1.78 8.42 24.75
CA PHE A 124 1.70 9.85 25.09
C PHE A 124 2.66 10.23 26.24
N LEU A 125 2.71 9.44 27.31
CA LEU A 125 3.65 9.65 28.40
C LEU A 125 5.10 9.45 27.95
N GLY A 126 5.37 8.46 27.08
CA GLY A 126 6.69 8.25 26.48
C GLY A 126 7.18 9.45 25.68
N LEU A 127 6.29 10.10 24.94
CA LEU A 127 6.59 11.34 24.19
C LEU A 127 6.89 12.51 25.11
N LEU A 128 6.10 12.70 26.18
CA LEU A 128 6.34 13.76 27.18
C LEU A 128 7.71 13.63 27.86
N PHE A 129 8.19 12.40 28.08
CA PHE A 129 9.50 12.12 28.68
C PHE A 129 10.58 11.78 27.66
N SER A 130 10.36 12.06 26.38
CA SER A 130 11.39 11.88 25.33
C SER A 130 12.59 12.77 25.61
N LYS A 131 13.79 12.36 25.14
CA LYS A 131 15.03 13.14 25.32
C LYS A 131 14.87 14.59 24.90
N MET A 132 14.14 14.84 23.82
CA MET A 132 13.93 16.17 23.28
C MET A 132 13.03 17.03 24.17
N MET A 133 11.94 16.46 24.70
CA MET A 133 11.05 17.14 25.64
C MET A 133 11.74 17.42 26.97
N LEU A 134 12.57 16.49 27.46
CA LEU A 134 13.41 16.70 28.63
C LEU A 134 14.39 17.86 28.45
N VAL A 135 15.02 17.99 27.28
CA VAL A 135 15.91 19.14 26.97
C VAL A 135 15.12 20.46 27.06
N TRP A 136 13.90 20.53 26.49
CA TRP A 136 13.06 21.72 26.60
C TRP A 136 12.67 22.03 28.05
N LEU A 137 12.33 21.03 28.85
CA LEU A 137 11.98 21.19 30.23
C LEU A 137 13.19 21.72 31.04
N VAL A 138 14.38 21.13 30.87
CA VAL A 138 15.62 21.59 31.48
C VAL A 138 15.97 23.01 31.03
N ALA A 139 15.83 23.32 29.76
CA ALA A 139 16.05 24.66 29.22
C ALA A 139 15.12 25.69 29.89
N GLY A 140 13.82 25.37 30.03
CA GLY A 140 12.85 26.22 30.73
C GLY A 140 13.22 26.47 32.20
N LEU A 141 13.68 25.43 32.91
CA LEU A 141 14.17 25.56 34.28
C LEU A 141 15.41 26.46 34.35
N LEU A 142 16.40 26.25 33.51
CA LEU A 142 17.64 27.02 33.50
C LEU A 142 17.43 28.49 33.14
N ILE A 143 16.63 28.76 32.09
CA ILE A 143 16.36 30.14 31.65
C ILE A 143 15.58 30.91 32.70
N SER A 144 14.74 30.26 33.53
CA SER A 144 13.96 30.88 34.60
C SER A 144 14.80 31.32 35.78
N VAL A 145 16.04 30.85 35.91
CA VAL A 145 16.96 31.25 37.00
C VAL A 145 17.36 32.73 36.89
N ILE A 146 17.53 33.24 35.68
CA ILE A 146 17.95 34.63 35.41
C ILE A 146 16.89 35.62 35.92
N PRO A 147 15.62 35.58 35.46
CA PRO A 147 14.59 36.50 35.94
C PRO A 147 14.29 36.30 37.42
N ALA A 148 14.41 35.07 37.99
CA ALA A 148 14.24 34.82 39.40
C ALA A 148 15.21 35.65 40.24
N HIS A 149 16.49 35.72 39.87
CA HIS A 149 17.49 36.52 40.58
C HIS A 149 17.27 38.03 40.41
N ILE A 150 16.93 38.47 39.18
CA ILE A 150 16.67 39.87 38.90
C ILE A 150 15.46 40.39 39.73
N ILE A 151 14.40 39.62 39.80
CA ILE A 151 13.21 39.95 40.59
C ILE A 151 13.54 39.99 42.09
N TRP A 152 14.22 38.97 42.60
CA TRP A 152 14.61 38.93 44.00
C TRP A 152 15.50 40.15 44.36
N LEU A 153 16.51 40.49 43.55
CA LEU A 153 17.40 41.62 43.78
C LEU A 153 16.67 42.97 43.78
N SER A 154 15.70 43.13 42.90
CA SER A 154 14.91 44.33 42.75
C SER A 154 13.86 44.48 43.85
N GLU A 155 13.11 43.44 44.15
CA GLU A 155 11.99 43.47 45.11
C GLU A 155 12.44 43.44 46.58
N ARG A 156 13.54 42.77 46.94
CA ARG A 156 13.98 42.59 48.33
C ARG A 156 14.23 43.89 49.10
N LYS A 157 14.49 45.01 48.41
CA LYS A 157 14.78 46.32 48.96
C LYS A 157 13.52 47.12 49.33
N HIS A 158 12.35 46.68 48.90
CA HIS A 158 11.09 47.38 49.07
C HIS A 158 10.31 46.82 50.28
N GLY A 159 9.68 47.68 51.04
CA GLY A 159 9.02 47.32 52.31
C GLY A 159 7.77 46.45 52.14
N ASN A 160 7.18 46.40 50.95
CA ASN A 160 5.97 45.64 50.65
C ASN A 160 6.22 44.67 49.48
N SER A 161 7.35 43.96 49.57
CA SER A 161 7.82 43.05 48.53
C SER A 161 7.02 41.72 48.50
N MET A 162 6.82 41.16 47.32
CA MET A 162 6.25 39.82 47.14
C MET A 162 7.23 38.70 47.51
N VAL A 163 8.51 39.03 47.70
CA VAL A 163 9.56 38.05 47.97
C VAL A 163 10.24 38.28 49.35
N PRO A 164 10.61 37.23 50.11
CA PRO A 164 11.38 37.35 51.33
C PRO A 164 12.76 38.01 51.09
N LYS A 165 13.24 38.78 52.10
CA LYS A 165 14.56 39.41 52.03
C LYS A 165 15.72 38.41 52.07
N ALA A 166 15.53 37.27 52.75
CA ALA A 166 16.51 36.19 52.81
C ALA A 166 16.72 35.55 51.42
N TYR A 167 17.98 35.19 51.10
CA TYR A 167 18.36 34.74 49.74
C TYR A 167 17.62 33.47 49.31
N LEU A 168 17.79 32.35 50.04
CA LEU A 168 17.20 31.07 49.63
C LEU A 168 15.67 31.12 49.51
N PRO A 169 14.89 31.51 50.50
CA PRO A 169 13.43 31.54 50.35
C PRO A 169 12.98 32.59 49.35
N GLY A 170 13.74 33.71 49.21
CA GLY A 170 13.40 34.77 48.23
C GLY A 170 13.63 34.36 46.78
N VAL A 171 14.78 33.80 46.48
CA VAL A 171 15.11 33.32 45.13
C VAL A 171 14.19 32.15 44.74
N PHE A 172 13.91 31.23 45.68
CA PHE A 172 13.03 30.09 45.40
C PHE A 172 11.59 30.55 45.04
N ARG A 173 11.06 31.55 45.80
CA ARG A 173 9.74 32.13 45.48
C ARG A 173 9.74 32.87 44.16
N SER A 174 10.79 33.65 43.84
CA SER A 174 10.96 34.32 42.57
C SER A 174 11.13 33.32 41.40
N PHE A 175 11.78 32.18 41.63
CA PHE A 175 11.90 31.11 40.64
C PHE A 175 10.56 30.46 40.34
N GLY A 176 9.76 30.13 41.39
CA GLY A 176 8.39 29.64 41.20
C GLY A 176 7.53 30.63 40.40
N TRP A 177 7.62 31.94 40.75
CA TRP A 177 6.95 32.96 39.97
C TRP A 177 7.41 33.02 38.49
N SER A 178 8.72 32.94 38.26
CA SER A 178 9.31 32.94 36.92
C SER A 178 8.84 31.74 36.08
N LEU A 179 8.75 30.57 36.69
CA LEU A 179 8.21 29.38 36.06
C LEU A 179 6.70 29.50 35.76
N GLY A 180 5.93 30.01 36.74
CA GLY A 180 4.51 30.28 36.55
C GLY A 180 4.26 31.23 35.37
N MET A 181 5.05 32.30 35.26
CA MET A 181 4.97 33.25 34.16
C MET A 181 5.38 32.60 32.84
N LEU A 182 6.41 31.73 32.81
CA LEU A 182 6.80 30.97 31.62
C LEU A 182 5.68 30.05 31.15
N ALA A 183 4.93 29.47 32.12
CA ALA A 183 3.76 28.61 31.82
C ALA A 183 2.45 29.42 31.55
N GLY A 184 2.51 30.74 31.58
CA GLY A 184 1.35 31.60 31.35
C GLY A 184 0.42 31.80 32.57
N GLN A 185 0.86 31.40 33.77
CA GLN A 185 0.07 31.47 35.03
C GLN A 185 0.86 32.15 36.16
N PRO A 186 0.97 33.51 36.18
CA PRO A 186 1.61 34.22 37.29
C PRO A 186 0.69 34.29 38.52
N ASP A 187 1.21 33.92 39.69
CA ASP A 187 0.46 33.98 40.94
C ASP A 187 0.37 35.42 41.53
N ASP A 188 1.41 36.24 41.33
CA ASP A 188 1.53 37.57 41.87
C ASP A 188 2.04 38.59 40.82
N VAL A 189 1.74 39.88 41.00
CA VAL A 189 2.26 40.94 40.14
C VAL A 189 3.37 41.70 40.88
N PRO A 190 4.58 41.86 40.30
CA PRO A 190 5.64 42.67 40.89
C PRO A 190 5.18 44.09 41.18
N LYS A 191 5.59 44.62 42.31
CA LYS A 191 5.12 45.95 42.76
C LYS A 191 5.99 47.10 42.25
N HIS A 192 7.26 46.85 41.99
CA HIS A 192 8.18 47.86 41.48
C HIS A 192 8.05 48.02 39.96
N THR A 193 8.14 49.25 39.44
CA THR A 193 7.94 49.58 38.02
C THR A 193 8.91 48.86 37.12
N LEU A 194 10.21 48.74 37.51
CA LEU A 194 11.21 48.02 36.72
C LEU A 194 10.88 46.53 36.59
N THR A 195 10.48 45.90 37.68
CA THR A 195 10.11 44.51 37.71
C THR A 195 8.82 44.22 36.94
N ARG A 196 7.88 45.19 36.87
CA ARG A 196 6.69 45.08 35.97
C ARG A 196 7.07 45.06 34.50
N VAL A 197 7.99 45.94 34.08
CA VAL A 197 8.47 45.98 32.69
C VAL A 197 9.17 44.64 32.35
N LEU A 198 10.04 44.13 33.24
CA LEU A 198 10.70 42.86 33.10
C LEU A 198 9.70 41.68 33.06
N ALA A 199 8.61 41.74 33.85
CA ALA A 199 7.55 40.74 33.83
C ALA A 199 6.84 40.68 32.47
N VAL A 200 6.55 41.83 31.87
CA VAL A 200 5.95 41.89 30.53
C VAL A 200 6.90 41.27 29.48
N LEU A 201 8.18 41.65 29.51
CA LEU A 201 9.17 41.02 28.61
C LEU A 201 9.30 39.52 28.80
N TRP A 202 9.30 39.08 30.10
CA TRP A 202 9.36 37.66 30.43
C TRP A 202 8.10 36.91 29.99
N ALA A 203 6.92 37.53 30.03
CA ALA A 203 5.69 36.98 29.49
C ALA A 203 5.79 36.70 27.99
N PHE A 204 6.38 37.62 27.20
CA PHE A 204 6.66 37.35 25.78
C PHE A 204 7.59 36.17 25.56
N VAL A 205 8.66 36.05 26.37
CA VAL A 205 9.55 34.87 26.35
C VAL A 205 8.76 33.61 26.65
N GLY A 206 7.85 33.64 27.63
CA GLY A 206 6.97 32.50 27.95
C GLY A 206 6.08 32.09 26.79
N ILE A 207 5.43 33.06 26.14
CA ILE A 207 4.58 32.78 24.96
C ILE A 207 5.40 32.12 23.85
N ILE A 208 6.58 32.64 23.55
CA ILE A 208 7.49 32.08 22.53
C ILE A 208 7.92 30.68 22.93
N PHE A 209 8.30 30.48 24.19
CA PHE A 209 8.75 29.17 24.72
C PHE A 209 7.64 28.11 24.56
N VAL A 210 6.42 28.41 25.02
CA VAL A 210 5.27 27.50 24.90
C VAL A 210 4.93 27.24 23.43
N ALA A 211 4.98 28.26 22.57
CA ALA A 211 4.73 28.07 21.12
C ALA A 211 5.74 27.13 20.47
N PHE A 212 7.04 27.30 20.76
CA PHE A 212 8.09 26.40 20.25
C PHE A 212 7.97 24.98 20.84
N TYR A 213 7.67 24.87 22.14
CA TYR A 213 7.45 23.57 22.77
C TYR A 213 6.28 22.82 22.09
N THR A 214 5.15 23.49 21.91
CA THR A 214 3.97 22.91 21.26
C THR A 214 4.24 22.55 19.81
N ALA A 215 4.90 23.43 19.05
CA ALA A 215 5.27 23.18 17.65
C ALA A 215 6.19 21.95 17.53
N THR A 216 7.19 21.82 18.40
CA THR A 216 8.11 20.70 18.41
C THR A 216 7.42 19.39 18.79
N LEU A 217 6.52 19.42 19.79
CA LEU A 217 5.73 18.26 20.18
C LEU A 217 4.83 17.79 19.02
N THR A 218 4.15 18.73 18.36
CA THR A 218 3.29 18.43 17.21
C THR A 218 4.09 17.88 16.03
N ALA A 219 5.25 18.46 15.72
CA ALA A 219 6.12 17.99 14.64
C ALA A 219 6.59 16.55 14.89
N ASN A 220 7.04 16.23 16.10
CA ASN A 220 7.47 14.86 16.44
C ASN A 220 6.34 13.85 16.35
N LEU A 221 5.14 14.20 16.87
CA LEU A 221 3.95 13.35 16.72
C LEU A 221 3.56 13.09 15.26
N THR A 222 3.76 14.08 14.41
CA THR A 222 3.45 13.98 12.98
C THR A 222 4.47 13.11 12.25
N VAL A 223 5.77 13.34 12.48
CA VAL A 223 6.86 12.57 11.83
C VAL A 223 6.80 11.09 12.23
N GLU A 224 6.64 10.75 13.52
CA GLU A 224 6.53 9.36 13.96
C GLU A 224 5.33 8.64 13.30
N LYS A 225 4.24 9.34 13.02
CA LYS A 225 3.09 8.76 12.30
C LYS A 225 3.40 8.52 10.82
N PHE A 226 4.12 9.40 10.16
CA PHE A 226 4.50 9.23 8.75
C PHE A 226 5.54 8.12 8.55
N ASP A 227 6.56 8.05 9.41
CA ASP A 227 7.61 7.01 9.33
C ASP A 227 7.10 5.60 9.68
N ALA A 228 5.98 5.49 10.39
CA ALA A 228 5.35 4.22 10.73
C ALA A 228 4.45 3.68 9.60
N GLN A 229 4.01 4.52 8.67
CA GLN A 229 3.07 4.14 7.60
C GLN A 229 3.81 3.73 6.33
N ILE A 230 3.49 2.55 5.84
CA ILE A 230 3.94 2.09 4.52
C ILE A 230 3.00 2.70 3.49
N ASN A 231 3.52 3.55 2.59
CA ASN A 231 2.76 4.18 1.51
C ASN A 231 3.44 4.03 0.14
N SER A 232 4.70 3.62 0.13
CA SER A 232 5.50 3.50 -1.08
C SER A 232 6.45 2.29 -0.99
N PRO A 233 7.02 1.82 -2.11
CA PRO A 233 8.02 0.76 -2.10
C PRO A 233 9.26 1.09 -1.24
N ALA A 234 9.63 2.37 -1.13
CA ALA A 234 10.78 2.79 -0.32
C ALA A 234 10.58 2.52 1.19
N ASP A 235 9.32 2.51 1.65
CA ASP A 235 8.98 2.28 3.06
C ASP A 235 9.03 0.79 3.46
N LEU A 236 9.25 -0.10 2.49
CA LEU A 236 9.29 -1.56 2.70
C LEU A 236 10.62 -2.05 3.27
N LEU A 237 11.68 -1.24 3.22
CA LEU A 237 12.98 -1.62 3.75
C LEU A 237 12.90 -1.91 5.25
N GLY A 238 13.38 -3.10 5.66
CA GLY A 238 13.35 -3.55 7.06
C GLY A 238 11.97 -3.96 7.58
N LYS A 239 10.93 -3.97 6.73
CA LYS A 239 9.59 -4.47 7.07
C LYS A 239 9.46 -5.95 6.76
N ARG A 240 8.52 -6.62 7.43
CA ARG A 240 8.17 -8.03 7.15
C ARG A 240 7.22 -8.07 5.96
N VAL A 241 7.77 -8.23 4.78
CA VAL A 241 7.03 -8.23 3.50
C VAL A 241 6.83 -9.67 3.03
N CYS A 242 5.65 -9.96 2.47
CA CYS A 242 5.35 -11.23 1.80
C CYS A 242 4.98 -10.97 0.34
N THR A 243 5.38 -11.90 -0.51
CA THR A 243 4.95 -12.01 -1.91
C THR A 243 4.97 -13.48 -2.35
N VAL A 244 4.51 -13.78 -3.55
CA VAL A 244 4.59 -15.14 -4.11
C VAL A 244 5.96 -15.35 -4.73
N ALA A 245 6.58 -16.50 -4.45
CA ALA A 245 7.89 -16.85 -4.99
C ALA A 245 7.83 -17.03 -6.52
N GLU A 246 8.97 -16.81 -7.19
CA GLU A 246 9.13 -16.97 -8.65
C GLU A 246 8.18 -16.10 -9.49
N THR A 247 7.71 -14.96 -8.93
CA THR A 247 6.87 -13.99 -9.61
C THR A 247 7.60 -12.67 -9.83
N GLU A 248 7.05 -11.80 -10.68
CA GLU A 248 7.60 -10.46 -10.94
C GLU A 248 7.67 -9.60 -9.68
N PRO A 249 6.66 -9.56 -8.79
CA PRO A 249 6.76 -8.88 -7.50
C PRO A 249 7.95 -9.34 -6.66
N ALA A 250 8.31 -10.64 -6.67
CA ALA A 250 9.46 -11.14 -5.93
C ALA A 250 10.79 -10.64 -6.53
N GLN A 251 10.89 -10.59 -7.86
CA GLN A 251 12.07 -10.07 -8.55
C GLN A 251 12.24 -8.56 -8.30
N TYR A 252 11.15 -7.80 -8.40
CA TYR A 252 11.15 -6.37 -8.11
C TYR A 252 11.62 -6.09 -6.68
N LEU A 253 11.04 -6.74 -5.67
CA LEU A 253 11.44 -6.56 -4.26
C LEU A 253 12.92 -6.85 -4.03
N ASN A 254 13.44 -7.91 -4.64
CA ASN A 254 14.88 -8.21 -4.61
C ASN A 254 15.72 -7.10 -5.25
N SER A 255 15.27 -6.53 -6.38
CA SER A 255 15.99 -5.47 -7.10
C SER A 255 16.15 -4.20 -6.29
N ILE A 256 15.17 -3.88 -5.43
CA ILE A 256 15.21 -2.72 -4.51
C ILE A 256 15.75 -3.05 -3.13
N GLY A 257 16.29 -4.27 -2.91
CA GLY A 257 16.92 -4.68 -1.66
C GLY A 257 15.94 -5.02 -0.52
N VAL A 258 14.67 -5.25 -0.83
CA VAL A 258 13.66 -5.68 0.15
C VAL A 258 13.67 -7.20 0.26
N SER A 259 14.00 -7.73 1.46
CA SER A 259 13.94 -9.16 1.74
C SER A 259 12.49 -9.56 2.04
N ALA A 260 11.80 -10.09 1.03
CA ALA A 260 10.44 -10.56 1.17
C ALA A 260 10.38 -12.07 1.46
N GLN A 261 9.39 -12.48 2.25
CA GLN A 261 9.03 -13.89 2.42
C GLN A 261 8.34 -14.36 1.15
N GLY A 262 8.94 -15.29 0.40
CA GLY A 262 8.33 -15.93 -0.75
C GLY A 262 7.35 -17.02 -0.31
N ALA A 263 6.06 -16.85 -0.58
CA ALA A 263 5.02 -17.84 -0.36
C ALA A 263 4.82 -18.72 -1.62
N ALA A 264 4.20 -19.89 -1.46
CA ALA A 264 3.83 -20.71 -2.60
C ALA A 264 2.60 -20.14 -3.34
N GLN A 265 1.66 -19.57 -2.59
CA GLN A 265 0.42 -18.95 -3.07
C GLN A 265 0.16 -17.67 -2.30
N ILE A 266 -0.64 -16.77 -2.88
CA ILE A 266 -0.95 -15.46 -2.26
C ILE A 266 -1.79 -15.62 -0.99
N GLU A 267 -2.60 -16.67 -0.89
CA GLU A 267 -3.42 -17.02 0.27
C GLU A 267 -2.58 -17.23 1.53
N ASP A 268 -1.35 -17.75 1.40
CA ASP A 268 -0.41 -17.90 2.52
C ASP A 268 0.00 -16.52 3.07
N CYS A 269 0.23 -15.54 2.18
CA CYS A 269 0.50 -14.17 2.58
C CYS A 269 -0.72 -13.54 3.28
N TYR A 270 -1.94 -13.76 2.77
CA TYR A 270 -3.17 -13.28 3.42
C TYR A 270 -3.35 -13.89 4.82
N ALA A 271 -3.10 -15.19 4.97
CA ALA A 271 -3.15 -15.86 6.27
C ALA A 271 -2.12 -15.30 7.25
N ALA A 272 -0.88 -15.03 6.79
CA ALA A 272 0.17 -14.45 7.59
C ALA A 272 -0.11 -12.98 7.98
N LEU A 273 -0.71 -12.18 7.08
CA LEU A 273 -1.15 -10.82 7.34
C LEU A 273 -2.24 -10.79 8.43
N ARG A 274 -3.25 -11.67 8.28
CA ARG A 274 -4.34 -11.84 9.24
C ARG A 274 -3.84 -12.26 10.62
N GLY A 275 -2.79 -13.09 10.65
CA GLY A 275 -2.10 -13.52 11.87
C GLY A 275 -1.16 -12.49 12.50
N GLY A 276 -1.03 -11.27 11.96
CA GLY A 276 -0.15 -10.20 12.45
C GLY A 276 1.35 -10.50 12.29
N LYS A 277 1.70 -11.44 11.42
CA LYS A 277 3.10 -11.84 11.18
C LYS A 277 3.80 -10.95 10.14
N LEU A 278 3.05 -10.17 9.36
CA LEU A 278 3.51 -9.32 8.28
C LEU A 278 3.15 -7.87 8.52
N ASP A 279 3.98 -6.99 7.96
CA ASP A 279 3.75 -5.56 7.91
C ASP A 279 3.14 -5.14 6.56
N ALA A 280 3.45 -5.89 5.48
CA ALA A 280 2.92 -5.65 4.15
C ALA A 280 2.88 -6.91 3.27
N ILE A 281 2.01 -6.89 2.27
CA ILE A 281 2.03 -7.77 1.10
C ILE A 281 2.27 -6.90 -0.12
N VAL A 282 3.13 -7.32 -1.03
CA VAL A 282 3.32 -6.71 -2.34
C VAL A 282 2.95 -7.75 -3.39
N PHE A 283 1.99 -7.42 -4.21
CA PHE A 283 1.53 -8.30 -5.29
C PHE A 283 0.74 -7.50 -6.34
N ASP A 284 0.22 -8.18 -7.35
CA ASP A 284 -0.57 -7.61 -8.44
C ASP A 284 -1.77 -6.81 -7.91
N ALA A 285 -1.91 -5.57 -8.36
CA ALA A 285 -2.92 -4.65 -7.87
C ALA A 285 -4.36 -5.18 -7.99
N PRO A 286 -4.79 -5.82 -9.10
CA PRO A 286 -6.14 -6.36 -9.22
C PRO A 286 -6.43 -7.48 -8.20
N VAL A 287 -5.42 -8.32 -7.92
CA VAL A 287 -5.53 -9.42 -6.95
C VAL A 287 -5.70 -8.90 -5.54
N LEU A 288 -4.82 -7.96 -5.13
CA LEU A 288 -4.89 -7.35 -3.80
C LEU A 288 -6.18 -6.55 -3.60
N ARG A 289 -6.62 -5.79 -4.60
CA ARG A 289 -7.87 -5.01 -4.54
C ARG A 289 -9.09 -5.92 -4.44
N PHE A 290 -9.10 -6.99 -5.21
CA PHE A 290 -10.20 -7.96 -5.15
C PHE A 290 -10.30 -8.56 -3.75
N TYR A 291 -9.18 -9.03 -3.19
CA TYR A 291 -9.17 -9.55 -1.82
C TYR A 291 -9.61 -8.51 -0.80
N ALA A 292 -9.08 -7.28 -0.84
CA ALA A 292 -9.44 -6.21 0.10
C ALA A 292 -10.94 -5.88 0.11
N ASN A 293 -11.59 -5.97 -1.06
CA ASN A 293 -13.01 -5.66 -1.22
C ASN A 293 -13.94 -6.85 -0.89
N HIS A 294 -13.40 -8.06 -0.74
CA HIS A 294 -14.16 -9.28 -0.47
C HIS A 294 -13.73 -9.91 0.86
N GLU A 295 -12.96 -10.99 0.84
CA GLU A 295 -12.58 -11.75 2.04
C GLU A 295 -11.62 -10.99 2.97
N GLY A 296 -10.84 -10.08 2.43
CA GLY A 296 -9.89 -9.23 3.16
C GLY A 296 -10.49 -7.98 3.77
N SER A 297 -11.80 -7.76 3.62
CA SER A 297 -12.47 -6.58 4.18
C SER A 297 -12.29 -6.52 5.71
N GLY A 298 -11.72 -5.40 6.18
CA GLY A 298 -11.37 -5.22 7.59
C GLY A 298 -10.08 -5.92 8.05
N VAL A 299 -9.41 -6.69 7.17
CA VAL A 299 -8.13 -7.36 7.45
C VAL A 299 -6.98 -6.62 6.81
N GLY A 300 -7.04 -6.42 5.50
CA GLY A 300 -6.03 -5.74 4.71
C GLY A 300 -6.58 -4.50 4.03
N GLN A 301 -5.74 -3.51 3.87
CA GLN A 301 -6.05 -2.26 3.18
C GLN A 301 -4.96 -1.95 2.16
N ILE A 302 -5.39 -1.50 0.97
CA ILE A 302 -4.51 -1.05 -0.09
C ILE A 302 -3.96 0.33 0.26
N VAL A 303 -2.65 0.51 0.05
CA VAL A 303 -1.95 1.78 0.26
C VAL A 303 -1.07 2.14 -0.93
N GLY A 304 -0.81 3.43 -1.08
CA GLY A 304 -0.01 3.95 -2.18
C GLY A 304 -0.69 3.86 -3.55
N THR A 305 0.02 4.28 -4.57
CA THR A 305 -0.38 4.15 -5.99
C THR A 305 0.15 2.84 -6.58
N ILE A 306 -0.39 2.43 -7.72
CA ILE A 306 0.19 1.35 -8.52
C ILE A 306 1.62 1.76 -8.92
N PHE A 307 2.55 0.84 -8.82
CA PHE A 307 3.93 0.99 -9.24
C PHE A 307 4.37 -0.23 -10.06
N GLU A 308 5.52 -0.14 -10.71
CA GLU A 308 6.04 -1.17 -11.62
C GLU A 308 4.95 -1.65 -12.60
N PRO A 309 4.64 -0.84 -13.63
CA PRO A 309 3.58 -1.20 -14.59
C PRO A 309 3.85 -2.54 -15.26
N GLU A 310 2.84 -3.37 -15.34
CA GLU A 310 2.87 -4.70 -15.92
C GLU A 310 1.77 -4.90 -16.95
N ASP A 311 2.11 -5.58 -18.03
CA ASP A 311 1.16 -6.07 -19.04
C ASP A 311 0.97 -7.57 -18.85
N TYR A 312 -0.26 -8.02 -18.69
CA TYR A 312 -0.58 -9.44 -18.64
C TYR A 312 -0.97 -9.97 -20.01
N GLY A 313 -0.52 -11.17 -20.34
CA GLY A 313 -0.79 -11.80 -21.62
C GLY A 313 -1.00 -13.31 -21.53
N VAL A 314 -1.45 -13.88 -22.63
CA VAL A 314 -1.50 -15.33 -22.83
C VAL A 314 -0.17 -15.77 -23.43
N ALA A 315 0.47 -16.75 -22.82
CA ALA A 315 1.73 -17.31 -23.28
C ALA A 315 1.48 -18.50 -24.21
N PHE A 316 2.22 -18.54 -25.30
CA PHE A 316 2.21 -19.57 -26.34
C PHE A 316 3.62 -20.09 -26.58
N PRO A 317 3.78 -21.31 -27.16
CA PRO A 317 5.07 -21.74 -27.68
C PRO A 317 5.59 -20.77 -28.75
N ASN A 318 6.91 -20.61 -28.82
CA ASN A 318 7.53 -19.76 -29.85
C ASN A 318 7.14 -20.19 -31.25
N GLY A 319 6.74 -19.23 -32.10
CA GLY A 319 6.28 -19.44 -33.47
C GLY A 319 4.85 -19.99 -33.59
N SER A 320 4.04 -19.93 -32.55
CA SER A 320 2.66 -20.44 -32.56
C SER A 320 1.75 -19.60 -33.45
N GLU A 321 1.10 -20.22 -34.39
CA GLU A 321 0.04 -19.60 -35.21
C GLU A 321 -1.22 -19.28 -34.40
N MET A 322 -1.47 -20.00 -33.27
CA MET A 322 -2.58 -19.74 -32.36
C MET A 322 -2.50 -18.35 -31.76
N ARG A 323 -1.30 -17.81 -31.54
CA ARG A 323 -1.12 -16.43 -31.06
C ARG A 323 -1.77 -15.41 -32.00
N LYS A 324 -1.61 -15.58 -33.30
CA LYS A 324 -2.23 -14.67 -34.31
C LYS A 324 -3.74 -14.81 -34.29
N GLN A 325 -4.24 -16.03 -34.20
CA GLN A 325 -5.66 -16.31 -34.10
C GLN A 325 -6.25 -15.70 -32.83
N PHE A 326 -5.62 -15.92 -31.67
CA PHE A 326 -6.03 -15.33 -30.41
C PHE A 326 -6.06 -13.80 -30.48
N ASN A 327 -5.00 -13.16 -30.98
CA ASN A 327 -4.93 -11.70 -31.10
C ASN A 327 -6.02 -11.12 -32.00
N ARG A 328 -6.43 -11.81 -33.08
CA ARG A 328 -7.54 -11.41 -33.92
C ARG A 328 -8.87 -11.49 -33.17
N GLY A 329 -9.12 -12.59 -32.45
CA GLY A 329 -10.31 -12.75 -31.62
C GLY A 329 -10.35 -11.71 -30.48
N LEU A 330 -9.22 -11.46 -29.82
CA LEU A 330 -9.11 -10.43 -28.79
C LEU A 330 -9.45 -9.02 -29.32
N LEU A 331 -8.97 -8.70 -30.52
CA LEU A 331 -9.31 -7.44 -31.19
C LEU A 331 -10.80 -7.34 -31.46
N SER A 332 -11.42 -8.40 -31.98
CA SER A 332 -12.87 -8.46 -32.26
C SER A 332 -13.70 -8.25 -30.97
N VAL A 333 -13.29 -8.90 -29.83
CA VAL A 333 -13.93 -8.77 -28.52
C VAL A 333 -13.78 -7.34 -27.96
N ARG A 334 -12.70 -6.64 -28.31
CA ARG A 334 -12.51 -5.23 -27.95
C ARG A 334 -13.36 -4.30 -28.80
N GLU A 335 -13.43 -4.52 -30.09
CA GLU A 335 -14.18 -3.68 -31.05
C GLU A 335 -15.68 -3.72 -30.82
N ASP A 336 -16.23 -4.86 -30.40
CA ASP A 336 -17.67 -5.01 -30.12
C ASP A 336 -18.07 -4.61 -28.70
N GLY A 337 -17.10 -4.22 -27.85
CA GLY A 337 -17.34 -3.77 -26.47
C GLY A 337 -17.46 -4.88 -25.44
N THR A 338 -17.41 -6.16 -25.81
CA THR A 338 -17.49 -7.30 -24.89
C THR A 338 -16.35 -7.27 -23.86
N TYR A 339 -15.13 -6.87 -24.28
CA TYR A 339 -13.97 -6.72 -23.40
C TYR A 339 -14.28 -5.76 -22.25
N GLU A 340 -14.83 -4.59 -22.53
CA GLU A 340 -15.12 -3.59 -21.52
C GLU A 340 -16.19 -4.05 -20.52
N LEU A 341 -17.19 -4.81 -20.99
CA LEU A 341 -18.20 -5.41 -20.12
C LEU A 341 -17.58 -6.43 -19.16
N ILE A 342 -16.70 -7.31 -19.64
CA ILE A 342 -15.99 -8.29 -18.82
C ILE A 342 -15.07 -7.56 -17.82
N LYS A 343 -14.29 -6.57 -18.28
CA LYS A 343 -13.41 -5.78 -17.43
C LYS A 343 -14.19 -5.07 -16.30
N GLN A 344 -15.28 -4.41 -16.66
CA GLN A 344 -16.14 -3.71 -15.69
C GLN A 344 -16.77 -4.66 -14.66
N LYS A 345 -17.18 -5.85 -15.10
CA LYS A 345 -17.74 -6.88 -14.22
C LYS A 345 -16.77 -7.29 -13.11
N TRP A 346 -15.47 -7.46 -13.44
CA TRP A 346 -14.47 -8.01 -12.52
C TRP A 346 -13.69 -6.95 -11.74
N PHE A 347 -13.47 -5.78 -12.32
CA PHE A 347 -12.62 -4.73 -11.73
C PHE A 347 -13.38 -3.43 -11.41
N GLY A 348 -14.65 -3.30 -11.85
CA GLY A 348 -15.44 -2.08 -11.66
C GLY A 348 -15.16 -1.01 -12.71
N SER A 349 -15.89 0.12 -12.62
CA SER A 349 -15.81 1.22 -13.60
C SER A 349 -14.61 2.16 -13.41
N ASP A 350 -13.88 2.07 -12.28
CA ASP A 350 -12.85 3.05 -11.89
C ASP A 350 -11.39 2.62 -12.18
N ASP A 351 -11.16 1.45 -12.77
CA ASP A 351 -9.81 0.97 -13.11
C ASP A 351 -9.33 1.42 -14.49
N SER A 352 -9.66 2.65 -14.90
CA SER A 352 -9.02 3.34 -16.02
C SER A 352 -7.94 4.29 -15.48
N GLY A 353 -6.76 3.79 -15.18
CA GLY A 353 -5.61 4.56 -14.77
C GLY A 353 -4.36 3.98 -15.38
#